data_419ee86d30f65a03c77ea763aaa47d98
#
_entry.id   419ee86d30f65a03c77ea763aaa47d98
#
_cell.length_a   1.000
_cell.length_b   1.000
_cell.length_c   1.000
_cell.angle_alpha   90.00
_cell.angle_beta   90.00
_cell.angle_gamma   90.00
#
_symmetry.space_group_name_H-M   'P 1'
#
loop_
_entity.id
_entity.type
_entity.pdbx_description
1 polymer ?
#
loop_
_entity_poly.entity_id
_entity_poly.type
_entity_poly.pdbx_seq_one_letter_code
_entity_poly.pdbx_strand_id
1 'polypeptide(L)'
;GVVIEEINMSQDNPEDVLDEIHSEAIFGNNSLAYPILGTPDRIRSFNRKKIKDYIRTHYTPYNSVLSICGKFDEKELRKLIEEYFGGWSKDDIYKPTYEDIILKNDSKYCEKQIEQVHINLGLNGLPYANDKSYSLVLWNNIFGGGASSILFQKVREELGLCYTIYSYMQPYLGVGTMNIYTGLSNKYCDKAISVINEQLQKFAREGISNELLEINKEKIKANYILGLESTSSRMFANAKCFLLQNKIKTQEDVIDRINKIDQNDINYVLERCFKPGIISTAFVGQGVEAEKLNTILENSKVAYKNSTDEKFLL
;
A
#
# COMPACT_ATOMS: atom_id res chain seq x y z
N GLY A 1 -6.58 22.44 -19.43
CA GLY A 1 -5.66 23.36 -18.79
C GLY A 1 -4.86 22.65 -17.74
N VAL A 2 -4.78 23.20 -16.55
CA VAL A 2 -3.83 22.81 -15.49
C VAL A 2 -3.83 21.29 -15.20
N VAL A 3 -4.98 20.64 -15.04
CA VAL A 3 -5.04 19.19 -14.75
C VAL A 3 -4.46 18.34 -15.89
N ILE A 4 -4.58 18.78 -17.15
CA ILE A 4 -3.98 18.06 -18.28
C ILE A 4 -2.46 18.18 -18.24
N GLU A 5 -1.92 19.34 -17.86
CA GLU A 5 -0.49 19.52 -17.66
C GLU A 5 0.02 18.67 -16.49
N GLU A 6 -0.76 18.53 -15.41
CA GLU A 6 -0.46 17.59 -14.31
C GLU A 6 -0.40 16.14 -14.79
N ILE A 7 -1.34 15.71 -15.65
CA ILE A 7 -1.31 14.37 -16.27
C ILE A 7 -0.04 14.20 -17.10
N ASN A 8 0.33 15.20 -17.91
CA ASN A 8 1.54 15.13 -18.71
C ASN A 8 2.80 15.03 -17.82
N MET A 9 2.88 15.81 -16.75
CA MET A 9 3.99 15.75 -15.78
C MET A 9 4.07 14.36 -15.11
N SER A 10 2.94 13.78 -14.71
CA SER A 10 2.89 12.42 -14.14
C SER A 10 3.33 11.38 -15.17
N GLN A 11 2.91 11.52 -16.43
CA GLN A 11 3.35 10.63 -17.51
C GLN A 11 4.85 10.75 -17.84
N ASP A 12 5.48 11.88 -17.55
CA ASP A 12 6.93 12.05 -17.70
C ASP A 12 7.72 11.41 -16.54
N ASN A 13 7.12 11.27 -15.37
CA ASN A 13 7.74 10.65 -14.20
C ASN A 13 7.63 9.10 -14.27
N PRO A 14 8.76 8.37 -14.34
CA PRO A 14 8.75 6.91 -14.42
C PRO A 14 8.10 6.21 -13.22
N GLU A 15 8.20 6.77 -12.02
CA GLU A 15 7.63 6.19 -10.80
C GLU A 15 6.10 6.31 -10.81
N ASP A 16 5.55 7.45 -11.25
CA ASP A 16 4.11 7.64 -11.37
C ASP A 16 3.52 6.69 -12.41
N VAL A 17 4.18 6.56 -13.57
CA VAL A 17 3.78 5.60 -14.62
C VAL A 17 3.84 4.16 -14.10
N LEU A 18 4.88 3.83 -13.33
CA LEU A 18 5.02 2.51 -12.72
C LEU A 18 3.85 2.19 -11.78
N ASP A 19 3.46 3.15 -10.94
CA ASP A 19 2.34 2.97 -9.99
C ASP A 19 1.00 2.81 -10.73
N GLU A 20 0.78 3.55 -11.82
CA GLU A 20 -0.42 3.41 -12.66
C GLU A 20 -0.51 2.01 -13.28
N ILE A 21 0.53 1.57 -14.00
CA ILE A 21 0.51 0.26 -14.68
C ILE A 21 0.56 -0.91 -13.69
N HIS A 22 1.16 -0.73 -12.51
CA HIS A 22 1.11 -1.73 -11.45
C HIS A 22 -0.30 -1.85 -10.86
N SER A 23 -0.99 -0.73 -10.68
CA SER A 23 -2.40 -0.74 -10.25
C SER A 23 -3.30 -1.45 -11.27
N GLU A 24 -3.07 -1.25 -12.56
CA GLU A 24 -3.75 -2.01 -13.60
C GLU A 24 -3.44 -3.52 -13.55
N ALA A 25 -2.18 -3.89 -13.31
CA ALA A 25 -1.77 -5.30 -13.23
C ALA A 25 -2.42 -6.01 -12.03
N ILE A 26 -2.45 -5.36 -10.86
CA ILE A 26 -2.90 -6.02 -9.63
C ILE A 26 -4.41 -5.94 -9.41
N PHE A 27 -5.09 -4.87 -9.86
CA PHE A 27 -6.53 -4.66 -9.66
C PHE A 27 -7.37 -4.93 -10.92
N GLY A 28 -6.76 -5.04 -12.10
CA GLY A 28 -7.43 -5.31 -13.37
C GLY A 28 -8.47 -4.24 -13.70
N ASN A 29 -9.72 -4.65 -13.88
CA ASN A 29 -10.81 -3.75 -14.25
C ASN A 29 -11.51 -3.08 -13.05
N ASN A 30 -11.01 -3.26 -11.83
CA ASN A 30 -11.57 -2.61 -10.65
C ASN A 30 -11.24 -1.11 -10.65
N SER A 31 -12.06 -0.31 -10.00
CA SER A 31 -11.84 1.14 -9.87
C SER A 31 -10.53 1.53 -9.17
N LEU A 32 -9.93 0.65 -8.37
CA LEU A 32 -8.61 0.87 -7.79
C LEU A 32 -7.47 0.89 -8.83
N ALA A 33 -7.71 0.36 -10.04
CA ALA A 33 -6.77 0.43 -11.15
C ALA A 33 -6.80 1.77 -11.90
N TYR A 34 -7.81 2.61 -11.66
CA TYR A 34 -7.94 3.86 -12.42
C TYR A 34 -6.94 4.91 -11.94
N PRO A 35 -6.29 5.63 -12.88
CA PRO A 35 -5.39 6.72 -12.53
C PRO A 35 -6.13 7.82 -11.75
N ILE A 36 -5.52 8.32 -10.68
CA ILE A 36 -6.13 9.34 -9.79
C ILE A 36 -6.42 10.63 -10.57
N LEU A 37 -5.53 11.04 -11.45
CA LEU A 37 -5.70 12.21 -12.29
C LEU A 37 -6.72 11.99 -13.44
N GLY A 38 -7.11 10.75 -13.70
CA GLY A 38 -7.95 10.37 -14.81
C GLY A 38 -7.22 10.45 -16.16
N THR A 39 -7.99 10.58 -17.24
CA THR A 39 -7.44 10.71 -18.59
C THR A 39 -7.76 12.10 -19.18
N PRO A 40 -6.95 12.60 -20.15
CA PRO A 40 -7.22 13.90 -20.81
C PRO A 40 -8.64 14.00 -21.37
N ASP A 41 -9.19 12.90 -21.95
CA ASP A 41 -10.54 12.91 -22.49
C ASP A 41 -11.62 13.00 -21.41
N ARG A 42 -11.42 12.30 -20.29
CA ARG A 42 -12.31 12.42 -19.12
C ARG A 42 -12.29 13.87 -18.59
N ILE A 43 -11.11 14.46 -18.41
CA ILE A 43 -10.98 15.83 -17.92
C ILE A 43 -11.69 16.82 -18.87
N ARG A 44 -11.51 16.69 -20.20
CA ARG A 44 -12.20 17.53 -21.19
C ARG A 44 -13.73 17.37 -21.17
N SER A 45 -14.21 16.21 -20.72
CA SER A 45 -15.67 15.94 -20.63
C SER A 45 -16.34 16.58 -19.41
N PHE A 46 -15.56 17.06 -18.43
CA PHE A 46 -16.11 17.70 -17.23
C PHE A 46 -16.69 19.08 -17.53
N ASN A 47 -17.81 19.36 -16.90
CA ASN A 47 -18.44 20.66 -16.93
C ASN A 47 -18.99 20.99 -15.53
N ARG A 48 -19.43 22.24 -15.35
CA ARG A 48 -19.93 22.73 -14.05
C ARG A 48 -21.07 21.88 -13.47
N LYS A 49 -21.94 21.34 -14.34
CA LYS A 49 -23.08 20.50 -13.90
C LYS A 49 -22.59 19.19 -13.31
N LYS A 50 -21.70 18.46 -14.03
CA LYS A 50 -21.12 17.20 -13.54
C LYS A 50 -20.41 17.36 -12.19
N ILE A 51 -19.60 18.43 -12.04
CA ILE A 51 -18.89 18.71 -10.79
C ILE A 51 -19.87 19.00 -9.65
N LYS A 52 -20.90 19.83 -9.89
CA LYS A 52 -21.91 20.12 -8.87
C LYS A 52 -22.73 18.90 -8.47
N ASP A 53 -23.08 18.05 -9.43
CA ASP A 53 -23.83 16.83 -9.17
C ASP A 53 -22.96 15.85 -8.36
N TYR A 54 -21.67 15.73 -8.66
CA TYR A 54 -20.73 14.93 -7.88
C TYR A 54 -20.59 15.44 -6.43
N ILE A 55 -20.38 16.75 -6.27
CA ILE A 55 -20.29 17.37 -4.93
C ILE A 55 -21.57 17.10 -4.13
N ARG A 56 -22.75 17.32 -4.73
CA ARG A 56 -24.04 17.10 -4.05
C ARG A 56 -24.20 15.64 -3.61
N THR A 57 -23.74 14.68 -4.42
CA THR A 57 -23.88 13.25 -4.13
C THR A 57 -22.88 12.75 -3.11
N HIS A 58 -21.61 13.19 -3.20
CA HIS A 58 -20.52 12.59 -2.43
C HIS A 58 -20.05 13.41 -1.24
N TYR A 59 -20.18 14.73 -1.28
CA TYR A 59 -19.81 15.64 -0.19
C TYR A 59 -21.02 15.87 0.72
N THR A 60 -21.30 14.88 1.54
CA THR A 60 -22.43 14.91 2.49
C THR A 60 -21.91 14.72 3.92
N PRO A 61 -22.67 15.15 4.95
CA PRO A 61 -22.26 14.93 6.34
C PRO A 61 -22.02 13.46 6.68
N TYR A 62 -22.75 12.54 6.04
CA TYR A 62 -22.59 11.10 6.26
C TYR A 62 -21.31 10.50 5.65
N ASN A 63 -20.75 11.17 4.67
CA ASN A 63 -19.55 10.72 3.96
C ASN A 63 -18.35 11.61 4.25
N SER A 64 -18.40 12.40 5.34
CA SER A 64 -17.36 13.35 5.67
C SER A 64 -16.97 13.25 7.14
N VAL A 65 -15.72 13.48 7.43
CA VAL A 65 -15.17 13.56 8.78
C VAL A 65 -14.38 14.84 8.92
N LEU A 66 -14.71 15.64 9.93
CA LEU A 66 -13.93 16.79 10.35
C LEU A 66 -13.02 16.36 11.50
N SER A 67 -11.71 16.44 11.30
CA SER A 67 -10.72 16.16 12.33
C SER A 67 -9.84 17.36 12.59
N ILE A 68 -9.70 17.72 13.85
CA ILE A 68 -8.94 18.89 14.29
C ILE A 68 -7.98 18.45 15.38
N CYS A 69 -6.71 18.83 15.25
CA CYS A 69 -5.69 18.53 16.24
C CYS A 69 -4.80 19.75 16.46
N GLY A 70 -4.59 20.13 17.71
CA GLY A 70 -3.77 21.28 18.08
C GLY A 70 -4.24 21.94 19.37
N LYS A 71 -3.83 23.17 19.60
CA LYS A 71 -4.26 23.99 20.74
C LYS A 71 -5.37 24.94 20.29
N PHE A 72 -6.58 24.80 20.83
CA PHE A 72 -7.73 25.63 20.50
C PHE A 72 -8.67 25.77 21.72
N ASP A 73 -9.53 26.79 21.71
CA ASP A 73 -10.65 26.90 22.63
C ASP A 73 -11.81 26.05 22.11
N GLU A 74 -12.26 25.11 22.92
CA GLU A 74 -13.29 24.13 22.51
C GLU A 74 -14.66 24.79 22.31
N LYS A 75 -14.99 25.84 23.09
CA LYS A 75 -16.29 26.52 22.98
C LYS A 75 -16.33 27.36 21.71
N GLU A 76 -15.25 28.06 21.41
CA GLU A 76 -15.15 28.86 20.18
C GLU A 76 -15.16 27.94 18.96
N LEU A 77 -14.39 26.85 18.99
CA LEU A 77 -14.38 25.86 17.91
C LEU A 77 -15.78 25.29 17.63
N ARG A 78 -16.54 24.92 18.67
CA ARG A 78 -17.91 24.42 18.50
C ARG A 78 -18.83 25.44 17.83
N LYS A 79 -18.70 26.74 18.17
CA LYS A 79 -19.46 27.79 17.52
C LYS A 79 -19.14 27.92 16.04
N LEU A 80 -17.84 27.87 15.70
CA LEU A 80 -17.39 27.92 14.30
C LEU A 80 -17.87 26.70 13.50
N ILE A 81 -17.82 25.50 14.10
CA ILE A 81 -18.34 24.29 13.46
C ILE A 81 -19.85 24.43 13.18
N GLU A 82 -20.60 24.89 14.16
CA GLU A 82 -22.05 25.11 13.99
C GLU A 82 -22.36 26.19 12.95
N GLU A 83 -21.61 27.28 12.94
CA GLU A 83 -21.73 28.35 11.98
C GLU A 83 -21.49 27.91 10.53
N TYR A 84 -20.38 27.16 10.30
CA TYR A 84 -19.97 26.80 8.94
C TYR A 84 -20.53 25.48 8.44
N PHE A 85 -20.86 24.55 9.32
CA PHE A 85 -21.30 23.19 8.97
C PHE A 85 -22.70 22.84 9.50
N GLY A 86 -23.25 23.60 10.45
CA GLY A 86 -24.57 23.30 11.07
C GLY A 86 -25.71 23.28 10.08
N GLY A 87 -25.66 24.12 9.05
CA GLY A 87 -26.61 24.14 7.95
C GLY A 87 -26.40 23.11 6.85
N TRP A 88 -25.40 22.23 6.97
CA TRP A 88 -25.14 21.21 5.97
C TRP A 88 -26.24 20.15 6.00
N SER A 89 -27.02 20.05 4.91
CA SER A 89 -28.22 19.24 4.89
C SER A 89 -27.96 17.74 4.90
N LYS A 90 -28.93 16.96 5.42
CA LYS A 90 -28.84 15.50 5.57
C LYS A 90 -29.64 14.75 4.50
N ASP A 91 -30.09 15.44 3.45
CA ASP A 91 -31.23 14.97 2.64
C ASP A 91 -30.88 13.83 1.66
N ASP A 92 -29.59 13.61 1.33
CA ASP A 92 -29.19 12.53 0.44
C ASP A 92 -28.12 11.64 1.10
N ILE A 93 -28.52 10.45 1.56
CA ILE A 93 -27.60 9.44 2.09
C ILE A 93 -27.06 8.61 0.93
N TYR A 94 -25.96 9.05 0.32
CA TYR A 94 -25.20 8.18 -0.57
C TYR A 94 -24.30 7.28 0.27
N LYS A 95 -24.54 5.98 0.21
CA LYS A 95 -23.61 4.97 0.74
C LYS A 95 -22.97 4.29 -0.45
N PRO A 96 -21.66 4.53 -0.69
CA PRO A 96 -20.98 3.82 -1.75
C PRO A 96 -20.99 2.32 -1.45
N THR A 97 -21.38 1.53 -2.44
CA THR A 97 -21.21 0.07 -2.43
C THR A 97 -19.95 -0.25 -3.20
N TYR A 98 -19.10 -1.09 -2.63
CA TYR A 98 -17.87 -1.53 -3.28
C TYR A 98 -18.02 -3.00 -3.66
N GLU A 99 -17.59 -3.32 -4.88
CA GLU A 99 -17.49 -4.71 -5.33
C GLU A 99 -16.35 -5.42 -4.59
N ASP A 100 -16.48 -6.74 -4.43
CA ASP A 100 -15.40 -7.56 -3.90
C ASP A 100 -14.19 -7.48 -4.83
N ILE A 101 -13.03 -7.18 -4.25
CA ILE A 101 -11.81 -6.98 -5.00
C ILE A 101 -10.99 -8.26 -4.98
N ILE A 102 -10.77 -8.82 -6.18
CA ILE A 102 -9.92 -9.98 -6.38
C ILE A 102 -8.63 -9.51 -7.05
N LEU A 103 -7.51 -9.67 -6.33
CA LEU A 103 -6.20 -9.37 -6.88
C LEU A 103 -5.89 -10.28 -8.09
N LYS A 104 -5.29 -9.72 -9.12
CA LYS A 104 -4.96 -10.41 -10.37
C LYS A 104 -3.50 -10.86 -10.39
N ASN A 105 -3.26 -11.94 -11.10
CA ASN A 105 -1.91 -12.37 -11.49
C ASN A 105 -1.66 -11.84 -12.89
N ASP A 106 -1.03 -10.67 -13.01
CA ASP A 106 -0.76 -10.04 -14.29
C ASP A 106 0.55 -9.25 -14.26
N SER A 107 1.09 -8.97 -15.43
CA SER A 107 2.35 -8.23 -15.63
C SER A 107 2.12 -7.11 -16.63
N LYS A 108 2.64 -5.93 -16.33
CA LYS A 108 2.57 -4.76 -17.20
C LYS A 108 3.96 -4.21 -17.48
N TYR A 109 4.13 -3.65 -18.66
CA TYR A 109 5.37 -3.03 -19.08
C TYR A 109 5.11 -1.75 -19.85
N CYS A 110 5.90 -0.71 -19.55
CA CYS A 110 5.94 0.52 -20.30
C CYS A 110 7.37 0.83 -20.72
N GLU A 111 7.62 0.84 -22.03
CA GLU A 111 8.92 1.21 -22.56
C GLU A 111 9.12 2.72 -22.50
N LYS A 112 10.18 3.13 -21.80
CA LYS A 112 10.63 4.53 -21.72
C LYS A 112 12.14 4.60 -21.92
N GLN A 113 12.58 5.64 -22.64
CA GLN A 113 13.99 5.91 -22.91
C GLN A 113 14.63 6.59 -21.67
N ILE A 114 14.89 5.80 -20.64
CA ILE A 114 15.46 6.24 -19.36
C ILE A 114 16.63 5.34 -18.96
N GLU A 115 17.55 5.86 -18.14
CA GLU A 115 18.78 5.15 -17.74
C GLU A 115 18.52 3.98 -16.78
N GLN A 116 17.51 4.11 -15.93
CA GLN A 116 17.16 3.11 -14.93
C GLN A 116 15.87 2.40 -15.32
N VAL A 117 15.77 1.14 -14.94
CA VAL A 117 14.53 0.39 -14.96
C VAL A 117 13.90 0.50 -13.58
N HIS A 118 12.65 0.91 -13.54
CA HIS A 118 11.82 0.95 -12.34
C HIS A 118 10.93 -0.28 -12.30
N ILE A 119 10.93 -0.98 -11.19
CA ILE A 119 10.22 -2.26 -11.02
C ILE A 119 9.35 -2.19 -9.78
N ASN A 120 8.11 -2.66 -9.90
CA ASN A 120 7.23 -2.92 -8.78
C ASN A 120 6.76 -4.37 -8.81
N LEU A 121 6.94 -5.07 -7.69
CA LEU A 121 6.53 -6.46 -7.50
C LEU A 121 5.45 -6.49 -6.42
N GLY A 122 4.24 -6.89 -6.80
CA GLY A 122 3.09 -6.92 -5.90
C GLY A 122 2.88 -8.28 -5.26
N LEU A 123 2.58 -8.28 -3.98
CA LEU A 123 2.20 -9.43 -3.17
C LEU A 123 0.82 -9.20 -2.55
N ASN A 124 0.21 -10.25 -2.05
CA ASN A 124 -0.97 -10.10 -1.21
C ASN A 124 -0.65 -9.26 0.04
N GLY A 125 -1.59 -8.42 0.41
CA GLY A 125 -1.54 -7.66 1.66
C GLY A 125 -2.79 -7.90 2.50
N LEU A 126 -2.97 -7.06 3.53
CA LEU A 126 -4.13 -7.10 4.40
C LEU A 126 -4.97 -5.85 4.24
N PRO A 127 -6.31 -5.95 4.29
CA PRO A 127 -7.19 -4.79 4.25
C PRO A 127 -7.00 -3.92 5.50
N TYR A 128 -7.39 -2.65 5.39
CA TYR A 128 -7.13 -1.61 6.39
C TYR A 128 -7.65 -1.96 7.80
N ALA A 129 -8.79 -2.64 7.89
CA ALA A 129 -9.42 -2.99 9.17
C ALA A 129 -9.00 -4.36 9.72
N ASN A 130 -8.05 -5.06 9.08
CA ASN A 130 -7.61 -6.37 9.52
C ASN A 130 -6.87 -6.29 10.87
N ASP A 131 -7.22 -7.17 11.80
CA ASP A 131 -6.63 -7.17 13.14
C ASP A 131 -5.13 -7.53 13.15
N LYS A 132 -4.62 -8.18 12.10
CA LYS A 132 -3.21 -8.53 11.91
C LYS A 132 -2.40 -7.47 11.12
N SER A 133 -2.98 -6.28 10.88
CA SER A 133 -2.29 -5.22 10.13
C SER A 133 -0.98 -4.80 10.77
N TYR A 134 -0.90 -4.73 12.11
CA TYR A 134 0.35 -4.39 12.80
C TYR A 134 1.40 -5.49 12.65
N SER A 135 1.00 -6.75 12.54
CA SER A 135 1.92 -7.85 12.25
C SER A 135 2.50 -7.73 10.84
N LEU A 136 1.68 -7.30 9.86
CA LEU A 136 2.18 -6.99 8.51
C LEU A 136 3.11 -5.77 8.49
N VAL A 137 2.83 -4.72 9.29
CA VAL A 137 3.75 -3.58 9.49
C VAL A 137 5.10 -4.06 10.01
N LEU A 138 5.10 -4.94 11.01
CA LEU A 138 6.32 -5.51 11.57
C LEU A 138 7.10 -6.29 10.51
N TRP A 139 6.42 -7.16 9.76
CA TRP A 139 7.01 -7.90 8.66
C TRP A 139 7.61 -6.97 7.60
N ASN A 140 6.86 -5.98 7.15
CA ASN A 140 7.34 -5.02 6.16
C ASN A 140 8.62 -4.31 6.65
N ASN A 141 8.66 -3.92 7.92
CA ASN A 141 9.82 -3.24 8.51
C ASN A 141 11.09 -4.12 8.48
N ILE A 142 10.94 -5.43 8.74
CA ILE A 142 12.05 -6.38 8.69
C ILE A 142 12.48 -6.63 7.24
N PHE A 143 11.52 -6.82 6.34
CA PHE A 143 11.80 -7.27 4.98
C PHE A 143 12.34 -6.17 4.07
N GLY A 144 11.68 -5.00 4.01
CA GLY A 144 12.08 -3.92 3.10
C GLY A 144 11.80 -2.51 3.60
N GLY A 145 11.38 -2.33 4.86
CA GLY A 145 10.91 -1.06 5.39
C GLY A 145 12.00 -0.05 5.83
N GLY A 146 13.25 -0.25 5.45
CA GLY A 146 14.32 0.71 5.80
C GLY A 146 15.74 0.16 5.61
N ALA A 147 16.74 0.96 5.95
CA ALA A 147 18.15 0.65 5.70
C ALA A 147 18.66 -0.64 6.41
N SER A 148 18.05 -1.03 7.52
CA SER A 148 18.38 -2.27 8.23
C SER A 148 17.57 -3.49 7.76
N SER A 149 16.75 -3.34 6.72
CA SER A 149 15.91 -4.41 6.19
C SER A 149 16.69 -5.43 5.36
N ILE A 150 16.11 -6.63 5.24
CA ILE A 150 16.71 -7.74 4.49
C ILE A 150 17.01 -7.34 3.03
N LEU A 151 16.02 -6.73 2.36
CA LEU A 151 16.19 -6.34 0.96
C LEU A 151 17.27 -5.27 0.79
N PHE A 152 17.26 -4.24 1.62
CA PHE A 152 18.24 -3.17 1.53
C PHE A 152 19.64 -3.70 1.77
N GLN A 153 19.86 -4.47 2.83
CA GLN A 153 21.17 -5.03 3.16
C GLN A 153 21.67 -6.00 2.09
N LYS A 154 20.81 -6.90 1.60
CA LYS A 154 21.25 -7.93 0.64
C LYS A 154 21.40 -7.40 -0.77
N VAL A 155 20.40 -6.67 -1.29
CA VAL A 155 20.35 -6.29 -2.71
C VAL A 155 21.18 -5.04 -2.98
N ARG A 156 21.10 -4.03 -2.08
CA ARG A 156 21.79 -2.76 -2.25
C ARG A 156 23.20 -2.76 -1.66
N GLU A 157 23.33 -3.06 -0.35
CA GLU A 157 24.61 -2.90 0.35
C GLU A 157 25.61 -4.04 0.01
N GLU A 158 25.18 -5.30 0.10
CA GLU A 158 26.07 -6.44 -0.12
C GLU A 158 26.37 -6.67 -1.60
N LEU A 159 25.34 -6.61 -2.46
CA LEU A 159 25.48 -6.97 -3.88
C LEU A 159 25.57 -5.76 -4.83
N GLY A 160 25.24 -4.56 -4.37
CA GLY A 160 25.32 -3.33 -5.18
C GLY A 160 24.46 -3.35 -6.45
N LEU A 161 23.32 -4.06 -6.45
CA LEU A 161 22.52 -4.29 -7.65
C LEU A 161 21.57 -3.13 -7.97
N CYS A 162 21.18 -2.34 -6.98
CA CYS A 162 20.22 -1.24 -7.14
C CYS A 162 20.66 0.00 -6.36
N TYR A 163 20.16 1.15 -6.77
CA TYR A 163 20.31 2.40 -6.01
C TYR A 163 19.24 2.52 -4.92
N THR A 164 18.03 2.12 -5.25
CA THR A 164 16.87 2.19 -4.33
C THR A 164 16.16 0.85 -4.32
N ILE A 165 15.84 0.37 -3.12
CA ILE A 165 14.95 -0.78 -2.90
C ILE A 165 14.24 -0.61 -1.57
N TYR A 166 12.93 -0.83 -1.57
CA TYR A 166 12.11 -0.85 -0.36
C TYR A 166 10.81 -1.63 -0.59
N SER A 167 10.16 -2.03 0.50
CA SER A 167 8.81 -2.57 0.46
C SER A 167 7.84 -1.66 1.20
N TYR A 168 6.59 -1.64 0.74
CA TYR A 168 5.52 -0.81 1.31
C TYR A 168 4.17 -1.49 1.19
N MET A 169 3.24 -1.06 2.04
CA MET A 169 1.89 -1.61 2.11
C MET A 169 0.87 -0.59 1.59
N GLN A 170 -0.11 -1.07 0.83
CA GLN A 170 -1.27 -0.28 0.41
C GLN A 170 -2.55 -0.95 0.89
N PRO A 171 -3.02 -0.62 2.11
CA PRO A 171 -4.28 -1.14 2.62
C PRO A 171 -5.46 -0.32 2.12
N TYR A 172 -6.47 -1.01 1.59
CA TYR A 172 -7.79 -0.48 1.24
C TYR A 172 -8.86 -1.10 2.15
N LEU A 173 -10.13 -0.71 2.02
CA LEU A 173 -11.21 -1.23 2.89
C LEU A 173 -11.41 -2.74 2.76
N GLY A 174 -11.49 -3.28 1.54
CA GLY A 174 -11.78 -4.70 1.28
C GLY A 174 -10.56 -5.53 0.92
N VAL A 175 -9.43 -4.90 0.60
CA VAL A 175 -8.22 -5.58 0.11
C VAL A 175 -6.99 -4.82 0.56
N GLY A 176 -5.83 -5.47 0.54
CA GLY A 176 -4.55 -4.80 0.69
C GLY A 176 -3.51 -5.45 -0.21
N THR A 177 -2.49 -4.69 -0.54
CA THR A 177 -1.30 -5.18 -1.24
C THR A 177 -0.06 -4.88 -0.43
N MET A 178 0.98 -5.67 -0.63
CA MET A 178 2.34 -5.38 -0.23
C MET A 178 3.20 -5.35 -1.48
N ASN A 179 4.02 -4.34 -1.62
CA ASN A 179 4.75 -4.07 -2.84
C ASN A 179 6.24 -3.96 -2.56
N ILE A 180 7.06 -4.37 -3.53
CA ILE A 180 8.52 -4.19 -3.51
C ILE A 180 8.87 -3.34 -4.69
N TYR A 181 9.39 -2.14 -4.42
CA TYR A 181 9.91 -1.24 -5.44
C TYR A 181 11.43 -1.33 -5.51
N THR A 182 11.98 -1.27 -6.72
CA THR A 182 13.40 -1.08 -6.94
C THR A 182 13.68 -0.30 -8.23
N GLY A 183 14.65 0.64 -8.14
CA GLY A 183 15.23 1.37 -9.27
C GLY A 183 16.66 0.91 -9.51
N LEU A 184 16.97 0.44 -10.71
CA LEU A 184 18.26 -0.16 -11.01
C LEU A 184 18.63 -0.06 -12.50
N SER A 185 19.91 -0.32 -12.82
CA SER A 185 20.34 -0.43 -14.21
C SER A 185 19.85 -1.73 -14.85
N ASN A 186 19.39 -1.67 -16.10
CA ASN A 186 18.85 -2.81 -16.84
C ASN A 186 19.75 -4.07 -16.78
N LYS A 187 21.07 -3.92 -16.86
CA LYS A 187 22.03 -5.04 -16.77
C LYS A 187 21.95 -5.86 -15.48
N TYR A 188 21.35 -5.32 -14.41
CA TYR A 188 21.21 -5.98 -13.11
C TYR A 188 19.81 -6.53 -12.85
N CYS A 189 18.82 -6.28 -13.74
CA CYS A 189 17.42 -6.66 -13.53
C CYS A 189 17.26 -8.14 -13.17
N ASP A 190 17.76 -9.05 -14.02
CA ASP A 190 17.58 -10.50 -13.82
C ASP A 190 18.17 -10.97 -12.50
N LYS A 191 19.38 -10.46 -12.18
CA LYS A 191 20.06 -10.83 -10.93
C LYS A 191 19.34 -10.27 -9.71
N ALA A 192 18.90 -8.99 -9.76
CA ALA A 192 18.19 -8.36 -8.65
C ALA A 192 16.87 -9.07 -8.35
N ILE A 193 16.09 -9.37 -9.39
CA ILE A 193 14.81 -10.08 -9.25
C ILE A 193 15.03 -11.49 -8.68
N SER A 194 16.06 -12.22 -9.18
CA SER A 194 16.41 -13.54 -8.65
C SER A 194 16.74 -13.48 -7.15
N VAL A 195 17.55 -12.48 -6.74
CA VAL A 195 17.92 -12.31 -5.32
C VAL A 195 16.71 -11.88 -4.47
N ILE A 196 15.88 -10.95 -4.96
CA ILE A 196 14.64 -10.55 -4.26
C ILE A 196 13.75 -11.78 -4.03
N ASN A 197 13.56 -12.59 -5.06
CA ASN A 197 12.76 -13.80 -4.98
C ASN A 197 13.36 -14.83 -4.01
N GLU A 198 14.67 -15.04 -4.04
CA GLU A 198 15.39 -15.88 -3.09
C GLU A 198 15.16 -15.43 -1.65
N GLN A 199 15.29 -14.12 -1.37
CA GLN A 199 15.07 -13.56 -0.04
C GLN A 199 13.60 -13.68 0.38
N LEU A 200 12.66 -13.46 -0.54
CA LEU A 200 11.23 -13.64 -0.28
C LEU A 200 10.91 -15.09 0.10
N GLN A 201 11.41 -16.06 -0.67
CA GLN A 201 11.19 -17.46 -0.40
C GLN A 201 11.87 -17.94 0.89
N LYS A 202 13.10 -17.47 1.15
CA LYS A 202 13.80 -17.76 2.40
C LYS A 202 13.01 -17.24 3.60
N PHE A 203 12.61 -15.98 3.55
CA PHE A 203 11.86 -15.32 4.60
C PHE A 203 10.50 -15.99 4.84
N ALA A 204 9.80 -16.39 3.75
CA ALA A 204 8.53 -17.10 3.84
C ALA A 204 8.66 -18.50 4.47
N ARG A 205 9.81 -19.17 4.31
CA ARG A 205 10.07 -20.51 4.89
C ARG A 205 10.57 -20.46 6.33
N GLU A 206 11.48 -19.55 6.61
CA GLU A 206 12.19 -19.52 7.90
C GLU A 206 11.45 -18.75 8.98
N GLY A 207 10.58 -17.79 8.56
CA GLY A 207 9.92 -16.89 9.50
C GLY A 207 10.90 -15.96 10.21
N ILE A 208 10.60 -15.59 11.44
CA ILE A 208 11.46 -14.77 12.29
C ILE A 208 11.66 -15.40 13.68
N SER A 209 12.82 -15.17 14.28
CA SER A 209 13.08 -15.57 15.66
C SER A 209 12.28 -14.72 16.65
N ASN A 210 12.07 -15.25 17.87
CA ASN A 210 11.43 -14.46 18.94
C ASN A 210 12.23 -13.22 19.30
N GLU A 211 13.56 -13.28 19.24
CA GLU A 211 14.42 -12.14 19.50
C GLU A 211 14.19 -11.03 18.44
N LEU A 212 14.16 -11.38 17.17
CA LEU A 212 13.90 -10.43 16.08
C LEU A 212 12.48 -9.86 16.16
N LEU A 213 11.49 -10.66 16.59
CA LEU A 213 10.13 -10.22 16.84
C LEU A 213 10.11 -9.12 17.91
N GLU A 214 10.71 -9.35 19.06
CA GLU A 214 10.69 -8.38 20.17
C GLU A 214 11.44 -7.09 19.82
N ILE A 215 12.62 -7.18 19.20
CA ILE A 215 13.37 -6.00 18.73
C ILE A 215 12.51 -5.16 17.77
N ASN A 216 11.81 -5.79 16.83
CA ASN A 216 11.00 -5.03 15.87
C ASN A 216 9.69 -4.51 16.47
N LYS A 217 9.11 -5.14 17.47
CA LYS A 217 8.01 -4.54 18.25
C LYS A 217 8.44 -3.21 18.88
N GLU A 218 9.59 -3.17 19.53
CA GLU A 218 10.11 -1.93 20.11
C GLU A 218 10.35 -0.86 19.03
N LYS A 219 10.93 -1.24 17.89
CA LYS A 219 11.19 -0.33 16.78
C LYS A 219 9.91 0.28 16.22
N ILE A 220 8.86 -0.52 15.96
CA ILE A 220 7.61 0.02 15.42
C ILE A 220 6.84 0.86 16.45
N LYS A 221 6.91 0.52 17.76
CA LYS A 221 6.36 1.37 18.84
C LYS A 221 7.06 2.73 18.89
N ALA A 222 8.39 2.74 18.85
CA ALA A 222 9.16 3.98 18.84
C ALA A 222 8.81 4.85 17.63
N ASN A 223 8.78 4.28 16.43
CA ASN A 223 8.39 5.00 15.22
C ASN A 223 6.96 5.54 15.29
N TYR A 224 6.02 4.76 15.84
CA TYR A 224 4.64 5.20 16.03
C TYR A 224 4.57 6.40 17.01
N ILE A 225 5.24 6.32 18.16
CA ILE A 225 5.25 7.39 19.17
C ILE A 225 5.85 8.67 18.56
N LEU A 226 7.00 8.59 17.90
CA LEU A 226 7.64 9.73 17.23
C LEU A 226 6.74 10.34 16.16
N GLY A 227 6.03 9.52 15.40
CA GLY A 227 5.06 9.99 14.39
C GLY A 227 3.89 10.78 15.00
N LEU A 228 3.53 10.53 16.26
CA LEU A 228 2.46 11.25 16.96
C LEU A 228 2.87 12.64 17.49
N GLU A 229 4.12 13.04 17.41
CA GLU A 229 4.53 14.41 17.75
C GLU A 229 3.95 15.44 16.78
N SER A 230 3.73 15.05 15.51
CA SER A 230 3.10 15.90 14.52
C SER A 230 1.58 15.99 14.72
N THR A 231 1.07 17.20 14.93
CA THR A 231 -0.39 17.46 15.00
C THR A 231 -1.08 17.10 13.70
N SER A 232 -0.45 17.35 12.55
CA SER A 232 -0.97 16.94 11.24
C SER A 232 -1.08 15.42 11.12
N SER A 233 -0.05 14.68 11.53
CA SER A 233 -0.09 13.21 11.52
C SER A 233 -1.22 12.66 12.41
N ARG A 234 -1.41 13.20 13.60
CA ARG A 234 -2.53 12.83 14.49
C ARG A 234 -3.87 13.14 13.86
N MET A 235 -4.03 14.33 13.29
CA MET A 235 -5.26 14.76 12.63
C MET A 235 -5.66 13.81 11.51
N PHE A 236 -4.74 13.52 10.58
CA PHE A 236 -5.00 12.60 9.47
C PHE A 236 -5.23 11.16 9.93
N ALA A 237 -4.47 10.66 10.90
CA ALA A 237 -4.66 9.32 11.45
C ALA A 237 -6.04 9.14 12.07
N ASN A 238 -6.50 10.12 12.87
CA ASN A 238 -7.83 10.11 13.49
C ASN A 238 -8.92 10.20 12.44
N ALA A 239 -8.80 11.13 11.46
CA ALA A 239 -9.77 11.27 10.38
C ALA A 239 -9.92 9.97 9.59
N LYS A 240 -8.80 9.39 9.13
CA LYS A 240 -8.78 8.15 8.37
C LYS A 240 -9.35 6.96 9.16
N CYS A 241 -8.95 6.83 10.42
CA CYS A 241 -9.44 5.75 11.29
C CYS A 241 -10.95 5.85 11.52
N PHE A 242 -11.45 7.06 11.81
CA PHE A 242 -12.87 7.29 12.02
C PHE A 242 -13.69 7.09 10.73
N LEU A 243 -13.23 7.65 9.61
CA LEU A 243 -13.90 7.52 8.32
C LEU A 243 -14.01 6.06 7.86
N LEU A 244 -12.95 5.28 8.01
CA LEU A 244 -12.88 3.91 7.48
C LEU A 244 -13.34 2.83 8.46
N GLN A 245 -13.29 3.09 9.78
CA GLN A 245 -13.61 2.08 10.81
C GLN A 245 -14.66 2.54 11.82
N ASN A 246 -15.13 3.80 11.73
CA ASN A 246 -15.98 4.43 12.73
C ASN A 246 -15.45 4.31 14.17
N LYS A 247 -14.14 4.37 14.32
CA LYS A 247 -13.41 4.24 15.59
C LYS A 247 -12.26 5.23 15.64
N ILE A 248 -11.91 5.67 16.84
CA ILE A 248 -10.64 6.34 17.12
C ILE A 248 -9.81 5.35 17.94
N LYS A 249 -8.57 5.14 17.55
CA LYS A 249 -7.62 4.33 18.30
C LYS A 249 -6.76 5.24 19.15
N THR A 250 -6.71 4.98 20.44
CA THR A 250 -5.78 5.70 21.33
C THR A 250 -4.35 5.21 21.10
N GLN A 251 -3.38 5.95 21.64
CA GLN A 251 -1.99 5.52 21.61
C GLN A 251 -1.81 4.18 22.34
N GLU A 252 -2.47 4.03 23.48
CA GLU A 252 -2.47 2.84 24.30
C GLU A 252 -3.04 1.63 23.54
N ASP A 253 -4.16 1.80 22.81
CA ASP A 253 -4.75 0.74 21.99
C ASP A 253 -3.75 0.22 20.94
N VAL A 254 -3.00 1.11 20.33
CA VAL A 254 -2.02 0.72 19.31
C VAL A 254 -0.81 0.02 19.92
N ILE A 255 -0.28 0.55 21.01
CA ILE A 255 0.85 -0.05 21.73
C ILE A 255 0.48 -1.45 22.27
N ASP A 256 -0.71 -1.58 22.85
CA ASP A 256 -1.21 -2.86 23.35
C ASP A 256 -1.36 -3.90 22.24
N ARG A 257 -1.83 -3.50 21.06
CA ARG A 257 -1.93 -4.40 19.91
C ARG A 257 -0.55 -4.85 19.42
N ILE A 258 0.43 -3.93 19.38
CA ILE A 258 1.81 -4.28 18.99
C ILE A 258 2.41 -5.24 20.02
N ASN A 259 2.22 -5.00 21.32
CA ASN A 259 2.73 -5.88 22.38
C ASN A 259 2.16 -7.31 22.30
N LYS A 260 0.89 -7.44 21.88
CA LYS A 260 0.20 -8.73 21.75
C LYS A 260 0.54 -9.54 20.51
N ILE A 261 1.35 -9.00 19.58
CA ILE A 261 1.77 -9.76 18.40
C ILE A 261 2.58 -10.97 18.85
N ASP A 262 2.19 -12.16 18.41
CA ASP A 262 2.86 -13.43 18.69
C ASP A 262 3.28 -14.15 17.40
N GLN A 263 3.88 -15.33 17.54
CA GLN A 263 4.29 -16.16 16.39
C GLN A 263 3.12 -16.63 15.53
N ASN A 264 1.91 -16.77 16.08
CA ASN A 264 0.73 -17.15 15.30
C ASN A 264 0.33 -16.01 14.38
N ASP A 265 0.42 -14.76 14.85
CA ASP A 265 0.17 -13.57 14.04
C ASP A 265 1.19 -13.44 12.90
N ILE A 266 2.44 -13.74 13.21
CA ILE A 266 3.52 -13.79 12.23
C ILE A 266 3.24 -14.85 11.19
N ASN A 267 2.90 -16.06 11.60
CA ASN A 267 2.57 -17.16 10.70
C ASN A 267 1.37 -16.84 9.81
N TYR A 268 0.33 -16.19 10.36
CA TYR A 268 -0.82 -15.75 9.57
C TYR A 268 -0.41 -14.82 8.41
N VAL A 269 0.42 -13.82 8.70
CA VAL A 269 0.91 -12.88 7.66
C VAL A 269 1.77 -13.61 6.63
N LEU A 270 2.62 -14.53 7.10
CA LEU A 270 3.49 -15.32 6.26
C LEU A 270 2.70 -16.18 5.27
N GLU A 271 1.72 -16.94 5.78
CA GLU A 271 0.84 -17.78 4.95
C GLU A 271 0.06 -16.97 3.92
N ARG A 272 -0.50 -15.85 4.35
CA ARG A 272 -1.44 -15.10 3.52
C ARG A 272 -0.78 -14.13 2.55
N CYS A 273 0.33 -13.51 2.96
CA CYS A 273 0.94 -12.42 2.19
C CYS A 273 2.22 -12.84 1.46
N PHE A 274 3.02 -13.71 2.06
CA PHE A 274 4.34 -14.05 1.52
C PHE A 274 4.42 -15.40 0.80
N LYS A 275 3.78 -16.43 1.32
CA LYS A 275 3.82 -17.76 0.68
C LYS A 275 3.21 -17.81 -0.72
N PRO A 276 2.16 -17.03 -1.05
CA PRO A 276 1.67 -16.98 -2.42
C PRO A 276 2.72 -16.45 -3.42
N GLY A 277 3.74 -15.74 -2.94
CA GLY A 277 4.78 -15.14 -3.76
C GLY A 277 4.31 -13.85 -4.45
N ILE A 278 5.04 -13.46 -5.49
CA ILE A 278 4.73 -12.31 -6.32
C ILE A 278 3.51 -12.63 -7.18
N ILE A 279 2.47 -11.82 -7.10
CA ILE A 279 1.22 -11.98 -7.84
C ILE A 279 1.06 -10.99 -8.99
N SER A 280 1.80 -9.88 -8.96
CA SER A 280 1.79 -8.90 -10.04
C SER A 280 3.17 -8.27 -10.23
N THR A 281 3.45 -7.84 -11.45
CA THR A 281 4.70 -7.13 -11.75
C THR A 281 4.41 -5.94 -12.67
N ALA A 282 5.17 -4.86 -12.46
CA ALA A 282 5.18 -3.73 -13.38
C ALA A 282 6.62 -3.26 -13.60
N PHE A 283 6.90 -2.83 -14.84
CA PHE A 283 8.21 -2.37 -15.26
C PHE A 283 8.08 -1.12 -16.12
N VAL A 284 8.94 -0.14 -15.86
CA VAL A 284 9.10 1.05 -16.70
C VAL A 284 10.59 1.22 -17.02
N GLY A 285 10.93 1.23 -18.29
CA GLY A 285 12.32 1.37 -18.75
C GLY A 285 12.58 0.74 -20.10
N GLN A 286 13.86 0.48 -20.42
CA GLN A 286 14.27 -0.09 -21.69
C GLN A 286 14.67 -1.56 -21.57
N GLY A 287 14.40 -2.35 -22.63
CA GLY A 287 14.99 -3.67 -22.84
C GLY A 287 14.51 -4.76 -21.90
N VAL A 288 13.33 -4.64 -21.34
CA VAL A 288 12.69 -5.71 -20.56
C VAL A 288 11.83 -6.54 -21.49
N GLU A 289 12.07 -7.85 -21.55
CA GLU A 289 11.28 -8.76 -22.36
C GLU A 289 10.02 -9.21 -21.61
N ALA A 290 8.85 -9.02 -22.24
CA ALA A 290 7.55 -9.36 -21.62
C ALA A 290 7.46 -10.83 -21.15
N GLU A 291 8.11 -11.78 -21.86
CA GLU A 291 8.13 -13.19 -21.47
C GLU A 291 8.83 -13.44 -20.15
N LYS A 292 9.86 -12.65 -19.82
CA LYS A 292 10.57 -12.72 -18.53
C LYS A 292 9.67 -12.33 -17.36
N LEU A 293 8.73 -11.42 -17.54
CA LEU A 293 7.84 -10.95 -16.50
C LEU A 293 6.92 -12.07 -16.00
N ASN A 294 6.37 -12.86 -16.91
CA ASN A 294 5.53 -14.01 -16.56
C ASN A 294 6.33 -15.09 -15.82
N THR A 295 7.56 -15.32 -16.23
CA THR A 295 8.48 -16.26 -15.56
C THR A 295 8.74 -15.87 -14.10
N ILE A 296 8.79 -14.58 -13.78
CA ILE A 296 8.93 -14.09 -12.40
C ILE A 296 7.75 -14.51 -11.54
N LEU A 297 6.52 -14.34 -12.03
CA LEU A 297 5.31 -14.74 -11.31
C LEU A 297 5.29 -16.25 -11.03
N GLU A 298 5.67 -17.06 -12.00
CA GLU A 298 5.70 -18.53 -11.84
C GLU A 298 6.75 -18.98 -10.84
N ASN A 299 7.96 -18.42 -10.93
CA ASN A 299 9.10 -18.83 -10.11
C ASN A 299 9.05 -18.30 -8.67
N SER A 300 8.18 -17.32 -8.38
CA SER A 300 8.10 -16.70 -7.05
C SER A 300 7.25 -17.51 -6.05
N LYS A 301 6.44 -18.44 -6.53
CA LYS A 301 5.60 -19.27 -5.67
C LYS A 301 6.47 -20.14 -4.78
N VAL A 302 6.24 -20.08 -3.47
CA VAL A 302 6.95 -20.93 -2.52
C VAL A 302 6.50 -22.38 -2.73
N ALA A 303 7.40 -23.24 -3.19
CA ALA A 303 7.11 -24.65 -3.38
C ALA A 303 6.70 -25.28 -2.03
N TYR A 304 5.47 -25.76 -1.94
CA TYR A 304 5.03 -26.56 -0.80
C TYR A 304 5.85 -27.85 -0.76
N LYS A 305 6.66 -28.06 0.27
CA LYS A 305 6.96 -29.42 0.70
C LYS A 305 5.65 -29.98 1.23
N ASN A 306 5.10 -31.00 0.56
CA ASN A 306 3.93 -31.73 1.01
C ASN A 306 4.11 -32.15 2.49
N SER A 307 3.65 -31.32 3.41
CA SER A 307 3.26 -31.77 4.72
C SER A 307 1.79 -32.17 4.58
N THR A 308 1.51 -33.44 4.73
CA THR A 308 0.21 -34.06 4.88
C THR A 308 -0.56 -33.37 6.01
N ASP A 309 -1.23 -32.27 5.71
CA ASP A 309 -2.27 -31.65 6.52
C ASP A 309 -3.25 -30.92 5.62
N GLU A 310 -4.08 -31.74 4.93
CA GLU A 310 -5.39 -31.33 4.40
C GLU A 310 -6.37 -31.11 5.55
N LYS A 311 -6.25 -30.03 6.31
CA LYS A 311 -7.24 -29.69 7.34
C LYS A 311 -7.41 -28.21 7.62
N PHE A 312 -7.28 -27.32 6.65
CA PHE A 312 -7.74 -25.92 6.81
C PHE A 312 -8.17 -25.31 5.47
N LEU A 313 -9.17 -25.94 4.83
CA LEU A 313 -9.99 -25.29 3.82
C LEU A 313 -11.44 -25.35 4.31
N LEU A 314 -11.85 -24.33 5.06
CA LEU A 314 -13.25 -23.85 5.16
C LEU A 314 -13.23 -22.45 5.74
#